data_c4416360306827d527d222456767bbfc
#
_entry.id   c4416360306827d527d222456767bbfc
#
_cell.length_a   1.000
_cell.length_b   1.000
_cell.length_c   1.000
_cell.angle_alpha   90.00
_cell.angle_beta   90.00
_cell.angle_gamma   90.00
#
_symmetry.space_group_name_H-M   'P 1'
#
loop_
_entity.id
_entity.type
_entity.pdbx_description
1 polymer ?
#
loop_
_entity_poly.entity_id
_entity_poly.type
_entity_poly.pdbx_seq_one_letter_code
_entity_poly.pdbx_strand_id
1 'polypeptide(L)'
;MAKAQVQAAGGIVLRRDLPARVAVVRLRKRDEWVLPKGKLDEGETPRAAARREVLEETGHNVTVREFLGTLVYDSGGRAKIVHYWNMEAGGEQTR
;
A
#
# COMPACT_ATOMS: atom_id res chain seq x y z
N MET A 1 -18.07 -16.12 -17.74
CA MET A 1 -17.21 -14.95 -18.07
C MET A 1 -16.49 -14.49 -16.82
N ALA A 2 -15.20 -14.32 -16.91
CA ALA A 2 -14.42 -13.84 -15.77
C ALA A 2 -14.72 -12.37 -15.52
N LYS A 3 -14.89 -11.99 -14.27
CA LYS A 3 -15.06 -10.60 -13.90
C LYS A 3 -13.71 -9.90 -13.96
N ALA A 4 -13.72 -8.60 -14.22
CA ALA A 4 -12.49 -7.81 -14.21
C ALA A 4 -11.86 -7.84 -12.83
N GLN A 5 -10.55 -8.05 -12.79
CA GLN A 5 -9.77 -8.01 -11.58
C GLN A 5 -9.17 -6.63 -11.38
N VAL A 6 -9.07 -6.21 -10.14
CA VAL A 6 -8.41 -4.95 -9.79
C VAL A 6 -7.09 -5.29 -9.13
N GLN A 7 -5.99 -4.86 -9.76
CA GLN A 7 -4.65 -5.03 -9.22
C GLN A 7 -4.28 -3.80 -8.42
N ALA A 8 -3.82 -4.02 -7.20
CA ALA A 8 -3.39 -2.95 -6.32
C ALA A 8 -2.12 -3.38 -5.59
N ALA A 9 -1.43 -2.42 -5.03
CA ALA A 9 -0.21 -2.68 -4.29
C ALA A 9 -0.08 -1.70 -3.14
N GLY A 10 0.58 -2.10 -2.08
CA GLY A 10 0.77 -1.25 -0.91
C GLY A 10 1.90 -1.75 -0.04
N GLY A 11 2.01 -1.15 1.13
CA GLY A 11 3.10 -1.45 2.02
C GLY A 11 2.72 -1.45 3.48
N ILE A 12 3.47 -2.23 4.23
CA ILE A 12 3.51 -2.14 5.68
C ILE A 12 4.78 -1.36 5.99
N VAL A 13 4.60 -0.12 6.43
CA VAL A 13 5.69 0.84 6.56
C VAL A 13 6.09 0.97 8.02
N LEU A 14 7.33 0.62 8.30
CA LEU A 14 7.91 0.75 9.63
C LEU A 14 8.84 1.96 9.64
N ARG A 15 8.79 2.75 10.69
CA ARG A 15 9.71 3.87 10.88
C ARG A 15 10.95 3.38 11.60
N ARG A 16 12.10 3.67 11.00
CA ARG A 16 13.37 3.25 11.55
C ARG A 16 13.68 3.91 12.90
N ASP A 17 13.32 5.18 13.03
CA ASP A 17 13.64 5.99 14.21
C ASP A 17 12.64 5.82 15.36
N LEU A 18 11.50 5.20 15.10
CA LEU A 18 10.44 5.00 16.08
C LEU A 18 9.96 3.56 16.01
N PRO A 19 10.60 2.64 16.74
CA PRO A 19 10.24 1.23 16.70
C PRO A 19 8.77 1.00 16.99
N ALA A 20 8.22 -0.02 16.36
CA ALA A 20 6.83 -0.46 16.51
C ALA A 20 5.78 0.54 15.97
N ARG A 21 6.19 1.49 15.14
CA ARG A 21 5.24 2.38 14.49
C ARG A 21 5.04 1.98 13.04
N VAL A 22 3.77 1.84 12.67
CA VAL A 22 3.36 1.48 11.31
C VAL A 22 2.52 2.61 10.73
N ALA A 23 2.82 3.01 9.51
CA ALA A 23 2.03 4.03 8.84
C ALA A 23 0.69 3.43 8.38
N VAL A 24 -0.39 4.12 8.71
CA VAL A 24 -1.74 3.75 8.28
C VAL A 24 -2.44 4.98 7.72
N VAL A 25 -3.47 4.72 6.94
CA VAL A 25 -4.27 5.77 6.33
C VAL A 25 -5.68 5.68 6.86
N ARG A 26 -6.23 6.82 7.27
CA ARG A 26 -7.60 6.88 7.73
C ARG A 26 -8.54 7.15 6.56
N LEU A 27 -9.50 6.26 6.37
CA LEU A 27 -10.53 6.45 5.36
C LEU A 27 -11.64 7.30 5.94
N ARG A 28 -11.80 8.51 5.42
CA ARG A 28 -12.80 9.47 5.94
C ARG A 28 -14.23 8.98 5.82
N LYS A 29 -14.54 8.30 4.71
CA LYS A 29 -15.91 7.84 4.47
C LYS A 29 -16.37 6.78 5.45
N ARG A 30 -15.45 5.94 5.92
CA ARG A 30 -15.77 4.83 6.81
C ARG A 30 -15.23 4.99 8.20
N ASP A 31 -14.46 6.06 8.41
CA ASP A 31 -13.76 6.27 9.69
C ASP A 31 -12.92 5.05 10.08
N GLU A 32 -12.26 4.45 9.10
CA GLU A 32 -11.42 3.26 9.29
C GLU A 32 -9.96 3.58 9.03
N TRP A 33 -9.10 2.86 9.73
CA TRP A 33 -7.66 2.91 9.51
C TRP A 33 -7.25 1.72 8.65
N VAL A 34 -6.54 1.96 7.57
CA VAL A 34 -6.09 0.93 6.64
C VAL A 34 -4.62 1.11 6.32
N LEU A 35 -3.99 0.04 5.84
CA LEU A 35 -2.63 0.12 5.32
C LEU A 35 -2.62 0.89 4.00
N PRO A 36 -1.59 1.70 3.74
CA PRO A 36 -1.51 2.45 2.48
C PRO A 36 -1.42 1.51 1.28
N LYS A 37 -2.26 1.74 0.31
CA LYS A 37 -2.30 0.97 -0.93
C LYS A 37 -3.09 1.70 -2.00
N GLY A 38 -2.93 1.28 -3.24
CA GLY A 38 -3.73 1.81 -4.33
C GLY A 38 -3.56 0.98 -5.59
N LYS A 39 -4.35 1.32 -6.59
CA LYS A 39 -4.34 0.62 -7.86
C LYS A 39 -3.05 0.86 -8.63
N LEU A 40 -2.64 -0.12 -9.41
CA LEU A 40 -1.52 0.04 -10.32
C LEU A 40 -1.91 0.98 -11.46
N ASP A 41 -1.00 1.84 -11.85
CA ASP A 41 -1.13 2.60 -13.09
C ASP A 41 -0.76 1.70 -14.27
N GLU A 42 -1.21 2.06 -15.44
CA GLU A 42 -0.91 1.29 -16.64
C GLU A 42 0.60 1.17 -16.85
N GLY A 43 1.06 -0.04 -17.07
CA GLY A 43 2.47 -0.33 -17.28
C GLY A 43 3.34 -0.31 -16.03
N GLU A 44 2.74 -0.04 -14.87
CA GLU A 44 3.46 0.01 -13.62
C GLU A 44 3.62 -1.38 -13.02
N THR A 45 4.80 -1.67 -12.45
CA THR A 45 4.97 -2.93 -11.72
C THR A 45 4.30 -2.81 -10.34
N PRO A 46 3.86 -3.93 -9.75
CA PRO A 46 3.29 -3.88 -8.40
C PRO A 46 4.24 -3.27 -7.36
N ARG A 47 5.53 -3.56 -7.44
CA ARG A 47 6.52 -3.01 -6.51
C ARG A 47 6.62 -1.49 -6.63
N ALA A 48 6.67 -0.96 -7.86
CA ALA A 48 6.72 0.48 -8.10
C ALA A 48 5.43 1.16 -7.66
N ALA A 49 4.29 0.53 -7.92
CA ALA A 49 3.00 1.03 -7.48
C ALA A 49 2.92 1.11 -5.96
N ALA A 50 3.40 0.08 -5.27
CA ALA A 50 3.40 0.07 -3.81
C ALA A 50 4.18 1.25 -3.25
N ARG A 51 5.38 1.51 -3.78
CA ARG A 51 6.19 2.63 -3.33
C ARG A 51 5.53 3.97 -3.59
N ARG A 52 4.96 4.14 -4.78
CA ARG A 52 4.27 5.38 -5.17
C ARG A 52 3.06 5.62 -4.28
N GLU A 53 2.22 4.62 -4.08
CA GLU A 53 1.01 4.76 -3.27
C GLU A 53 1.34 5.10 -1.81
N VAL A 54 2.37 4.47 -1.26
CA VAL A 54 2.79 4.77 0.10
C VAL A 54 3.25 6.22 0.21
N LEU A 55 4.03 6.71 -0.75
CA LEU A 55 4.46 8.10 -0.75
C LEU A 55 3.28 9.06 -0.85
N GLU A 56 2.34 8.77 -1.76
CA GLU A 56 1.16 9.62 -1.96
C GLU A 56 0.27 9.68 -0.72
N GLU A 57 0.05 8.55 -0.06
CA GLU A 57 -0.88 8.46 1.05
C GLU A 57 -0.28 8.84 2.39
N THR A 58 1.00 8.59 2.61
CA THR A 58 1.65 8.82 3.91
C THR A 58 2.64 9.97 3.92
N GLY A 59 3.13 10.38 2.74
CA GLY A 59 4.17 11.37 2.63
C GLY A 59 5.57 10.84 2.97
N HIS A 60 5.69 9.54 3.26
CA HIS A 60 6.98 8.93 3.57
C HIS A 60 7.68 8.43 2.32
N ASN A 61 8.92 8.85 2.16
CA ASN A 61 9.81 8.28 1.17
C ASN A 61 10.40 7.02 1.77
N VAL A 62 10.17 5.87 1.12
CA VAL A 62 10.45 4.58 1.74
C VAL A 62 11.44 3.78 0.92
N THR A 63 12.13 2.86 1.61
CA THR A 63 12.90 1.79 1.00
C THR A 63 12.00 0.56 0.96
N VAL A 64 11.78 0.02 -0.24
CA VAL A 64 10.98 -1.20 -0.39
C VAL A 64 11.86 -2.38 -0.05
N ARG A 65 11.38 -3.21 0.86
CA ARG A 65 12.08 -4.41 1.33
C ARG A 65 11.47 -5.66 0.72
N GLU A 66 11.29 -6.71 1.50
CA GLU A 66 10.80 -7.98 1.00
C GLU A 66 9.31 -7.95 0.70
N PHE A 67 8.92 -8.76 -0.26
CA PHE A 67 7.52 -9.03 -0.56
C PHE A 67 6.91 -9.85 0.58
N LEU A 68 5.77 -9.41 1.08
CA LEU A 68 5.11 -10.07 2.21
C LEU A 68 4.03 -11.04 1.77
N GLY A 69 3.28 -10.72 0.75
CA GLY A 69 2.20 -11.58 0.30
C GLY A 69 1.13 -10.83 -0.46
N THR A 70 0.13 -11.59 -0.87
CA THR A 70 -0.98 -11.09 -1.68
C THR A 70 -2.28 -11.46 -0.99
N LEU A 71 -3.17 -10.47 -0.86
CA LEU A 71 -4.53 -10.66 -0.39
C LEU A 71 -5.48 -10.58 -1.56
N VAL A 72 -6.46 -11.46 -1.56
CA VAL A 72 -7.51 -11.46 -2.58
C VAL A 72 -8.85 -11.38 -1.87
N TYR A 73 -9.66 -10.42 -2.26
CA TYR A 73 -10.99 -10.28 -1.68
C TYR A 73 -11.96 -9.68 -2.69
N ASP A 74 -13.26 -9.87 -2.43
CA ASP A 74 -14.31 -9.29 -3.24
C ASP A 74 -14.58 -7.86 -2.81
N SER A 75 -14.70 -6.99 -3.80
CA SER A 75 -15.05 -5.59 -3.55
C SER A 75 -16.00 -5.15 -4.68
N GLY A 76 -17.27 -4.99 -4.34
CA GLY A 76 -18.26 -4.57 -5.32
C GLY A 76 -18.44 -5.54 -6.49
N GLY A 77 -18.35 -6.85 -6.23
CA GLY A 77 -18.48 -7.86 -7.25
C GLY A 77 -17.25 -8.08 -8.11
N ARG A 78 -16.13 -7.46 -7.76
CA ARG A 78 -14.85 -7.64 -8.44
C ARG A 78 -13.86 -8.28 -7.51
N ALA A 79 -12.99 -9.12 -8.05
CA ALA A 79 -11.87 -9.64 -7.29
C ALA A 79 -10.81 -8.53 -7.19
N LYS A 80 -10.43 -8.18 -5.98
CA LYS A 80 -9.36 -7.22 -5.74
C LYS A 80 -8.15 -7.98 -5.24
N ILE A 81 -7.03 -7.78 -5.90
CA ILE A 81 -5.78 -8.45 -5.62
C ILE A 81 -4.79 -7.40 -5.16
N VAL A 82 -4.34 -7.49 -3.92
CA VAL A 82 -3.43 -6.49 -3.34
C VAL A 82 -2.14 -7.15 -2.94
N HIS A 83 -1.04 -6.65 -3.48
CA HIS A 83 0.30 -7.13 -3.18
C HIS A 83 0.95 -6.20 -2.18
N TYR A 84 1.48 -6.75 -1.09
CA TYR A 84 2.09 -5.97 -0.03
C TYR A 84 3.58 -6.24 0.12
N TRP A 85 4.32 -5.19 0.35
CA TRP A 85 5.74 -5.22 0.66
C TRP A 85 6.01 -4.66 2.04
N ASN A 86 7.02 -5.21 2.69
CA ASN A 86 7.59 -4.58 3.87
C ASN A 86 8.40 -3.37 3.41
N MET A 87 8.23 -2.25 4.09
CA MET A 87 8.89 -0.99 3.73
C MET A 87 9.45 -0.31 4.96
N GLU A 88 10.49 0.48 4.77
CA GLU A 88 11.12 1.20 5.84
C GLU A 88 11.19 2.68 5.50
N ALA A 89 10.69 3.50 6.41
CA ALA A 89 10.74 4.95 6.28
C ALA A 89 11.94 5.49 7.06
N GLY A 90 12.61 6.48 6.47
CA GLY A 90 13.78 7.10 7.10
C GLY A 90 13.46 8.10 8.21
N GLY A 91 12.21 8.24 8.57
CA GLY A 91 11.81 9.15 9.63
C GLY A 91 11.42 10.54 9.18
N GLU A 92 11.77 10.92 7.97
CA GLU A 92 11.41 12.22 7.42
C GLU A 92 10.19 12.13 6.53
N GLN A 93 9.19 12.93 6.85
CA GLN A 93 7.96 12.97 6.05
C GLN A 93 8.01 14.16 5.10
N THR A 94 7.70 13.91 3.83
CA THR A 94 7.77 14.94 2.79
C THR A 94 6.47 15.73 2.62
N ARG A 95 5.41 15.35 3.29
CA ARG A 95 4.11 16.03 3.20
C ARG A 95 3.55 16.30 4.56
#